data_027cbfb373181ea9f85b05e01975420a
#
_entry.id   027cbfb373181ea9f85b05e01975420a
#
_cell.length_a   1.000
_cell.length_b   1.000
_cell.length_c   1.000
_cell.angle_alpha   90.00
_cell.angle_beta   90.00
_cell.angle_gamma   90.00
#
_symmetry.space_group_name_H-M   'P 1'
#
loop_
_entity.id
_entity.type
_entity.pdbx_description
1 polymer ?
#
loop_
_entity_poly.entity_id
_entity_poly.type
_entity_poly.pdbx_seq_one_letter_code
_entity_poly.pdbx_strand_id
1 'polypeptide(L)'
;MRYIFAFLALGFFILPAAADPMSAAEFEAYVTGRTLYYGNQGTAYGAEIYHENRRVTWSFLDGECKEGYWYAEAAKICFVYEDRPEPQCWTFEQTGNGLRATFTNDPNTTELYEAQDVGREFVCYGPKVGV
;
A
#
# COMPACT_ATOMS: atom_id res chain seq x y z
N MET A 1 -66.59 -2.55 -7.43
CA MET A 1 -65.44 -1.62 -7.34
C MET A 1 -64.25 -2.44 -6.90
N ARG A 2 -63.31 -2.66 -7.80
CA ARG A 2 -62.05 -3.40 -7.48
C ARG A 2 -60.94 -2.36 -7.35
N TYR A 3 -60.42 -2.17 -6.14
CA TYR A 3 -59.27 -1.31 -5.88
C TYR A 3 -58.00 -2.13 -6.12
N ILE A 4 -57.25 -1.76 -7.16
CA ILE A 4 -55.92 -2.32 -7.46
C ILE A 4 -54.93 -1.48 -6.67
N PHE A 5 -54.35 -2.02 -5.59
CA PHE A 5 -53.22 -1.43 -4.90
C PHE A 5 -51.94 -1.75 -5.68
N ALA A 6 -51.39 -0.76 -6.35
CA ALA A 6 -50.07 -0.84 -6.94
C ALA A 6 -49.01 -0.66 -5.83
N PHE A 7 -48.31 -1.73 -5.48
CA PHE A 7 -47.15 -1.67 -4.64
C PHE A 7 -45.95 -1.16 -5.44
N LEU A 8 -45.56 0.09 -5.17
CA LEU A 8 -44.33 0.67 -5.68
C LEU A 8 -43.18 0.08 -4.87
N ALA A 9 -42.46 -0.90 -5.42
CA ALA A 9 -41.22 -1.40 -4.82
C ALA A 9 -40.10 -0.38 -5.05
N LEU A 10 -39.78 0.43 -4.03
CA LEU A 10 -38.56 1.25 -4.02
C LEU A 10 -37.36 0.31 -3.90
N GLY A 11 -36.66 0.06 -5.00
CA GLY A 11 -35.40 -0.62 -4.99
C GLY A 11 -34.32 0.27 -4.36
N PHE A 12 -33.88 -0.09 -3.17
CA PHE A 12 -32.69 0.52 -2.57
C PHE A 12 -31.46 0.00 -3.34
N PHE A 13 -30.88 0.85 -4.19
CA PHE A 13 -29.56 0.62 -4.74
C PHE A 13 -28.53 0.91 -3.63
N ILE A 14 -28.04 -0.15 -3.00
CA ILE A 14 -26.88 -0.05 -2.10
C ILE A 14 -25.66 0.10 -3.01
N LEU A 15 -25.15 1.33 -3.13
CA LEU A 15 -23.85 1.56 -3.75
C LEU A 15 -22.78 0.99 -2.80
N PRO A 16 -21.82 0.20 -3.32
CA PRO A 16 -20.72 -0.23 -2.48
C PRO A 16 -19.95 1.01 -1.98
N ALA A 17 -19.85 1.15 -0.66
CA ALA A 17 -19.03 2.19 -0.08
C ALA A 17 -17.57 1.93 -0.45
N ALA A 18 -16.85 2.95 -0.96
CA ALA A 18 -15.40 2.88 -1.12
C ALA A 18 -14.77 2.64 0.26
N ALA A 19 -13.77 1.75 0.35
CA ALA A 19 -13.07 1.50 1.59
C ALA A 19 -12.35 2.80 2.02
N ASP A 20 -12.49 3.17 3.30
CA ASP A 20 -11.77 4.32 3.85
C ASP A 20 -10.27 4.01 3.91
N PRO A 21 -9.40 5.03 3.69
CA PRO A 21 -7.97 4.87 3.90
C PRO A 21 -7.66 4.44 5.34
N MET A 22 -6.66 3.57 5.48
CA MET A 22 -6.19 3.15 6.80
C MET A 22 -5.65 4.33 7.59
N SER A 23 -5.95 4.35 8.89
CA SER A 23 -5.29 5.26 9.83
C SER A 23 -3.82 4.85 10.04
N ALA A 24 -3.02 5.76 10.60
CA ALA A 24 -1.65 5.45 10.98
C ALA A 24 -1.55 4.25 11.93
N ALA A 25 -2.45 4.17 12.92
CA ALA A 25 -2.47 3.08 13.88
C ALA A 25 -2.83 1.73 13.24
N GLU A 26 -3.82 1.71 12.34
CA GLU A 26 -4.22 0.52 11.60
C GLU A 26 -3.10 0.05 10.68
N PHE A 27 -2.46 0.98 9.96
CA PHE A 27 -1.33 0.68 9.08
C PHE A 27 -0.15 0.12 9.87
N GLU A 28 0.23 0.77 10.96
CA GLU A 28 1.33 0.33 11.82
C GLU A 28 1.11 -1.08 12.38
N ALA A 29 -0.11 -1.35 12.85
CA ALA A 29 -0.47 -2.69 13.35
C ALA A 29 -0.42 -3.77 12.25
N TYR A 30 -0.75 -3.40 11.03
CA TYR A 30 -0.74 -4.34 9.91
C TYR A 30 0.68 -4.66 9.42
N VAL A 31 1.55 -3.66 9.31
CA VAL A 31 2.84 -3.80 8.60
C VAL A 31 4.02 -4.12 9.50
N THR A 32 4.04 -3.67 10.76
CA THR A 32 5.22 -3.79 11.63
C THR A 32 5.66 -5.24 11.81
N GLY A 33 6.94 -5.51 11.56
CA GLY A 33 7.52 -6.85 11.64
C GLY A 33 7.28 -7.72 10.42
N ARG A 34 6.72 -7.16 9.34
CA ARG A 34 6.41 -7.90 8.10
C ARG A 34 7.26 -7.40 6.94
N THR A 35 7.45 -8.29 5.98
CA THR A 35 7.95 -7.95 4.65
C THR A 35 6.78 -8.06 3.69
N LEU A 36 6.40 -6.95 3.06
CA LEU A 36 5.31 -6.91 2.10
C LEU A 36 5.85 -6.69 0.69
N TYR A 37 5.42 -7.56 -0.21
CA TYR A 37 5.70 -7.43 -1.64
C TYR A 37 4.57 -6.68 -2.32
N TYR A 38 4.93 -5.81 -3.25
CA TYR A 38 3.97 -5.02 -4.00
C TYR A 38 4.11 -5.28 -5.49
N GLY A 39 2.98 -5.34 -6.16
CA GLY A 39 2.91 -5.55 -7.60
C GLY A 39 1.98 -4.57 -8.27
N ASN A 40 2.17 -4.41 -9.57
CA ASN A 40 1.31 -3.65 -10.44
C ASN A 40 0.94 -4.52 -11.64
N GLN A 41 -0.36 -4.82 -11.79
CA GLN A 41 -0.90 -5.63 -12.90
C GLN A 41 -0.17 -6.97 -13.10
N GLY A 42 0.12 -7.67 -12.00
CA GLY A 42 0.80 -8.97 -12.03
C GLY A 42 2.31 -8.90 -12.18
N THR A 43 2.88 -7.70 -12.30
CA THR A 43 4.34 -7.49 -12.33
C THR A 43 4.82 -7.07 -10.95
N ALA A 44 5.89 -7.70 -10.47
CA ALA A 44 6.53 -7.30 -9.22
C ALA A 44 7.10 -5.88 -9.35
N TYR A 45 6.74 -5.01 -8.40
CA TYR A 45 7.25 -3.65 -8.32
C TYR A 45 8.42 -3.55 -7.35
N GLY A 46 8.25 -4.10 -6.16
CA GLY A 46 9.26 -4.09 -5.11
C GLY A 46 8.73 -4.69 -3.82
N ALA A 47 9.52 -4.57 -2.78
CA ALA A 47 9.13 -5.03 -1.45
C ALA A 47 9.67 -4.10 -0.36
N GLU A 48 8.95 -4.07 0.76
CA GLU A 48 9.27 -3.26 1.93
C GLU A 48 9.35 -4.14 3.16
N ILE A 49 10.46 -4.05 3.89
CA ILE A 49 10.57 -4.60 5.24
C ILE A 49 10.15 -3.49 6.19
N TYR A 50 9.15 -3.77 7.03
CA TYR A 50 8.66 -2.84 8.04
C TYR A 50 9.24 -3.22 9.40
N HIS A 51 10.17 -2.41 9.86
CA HIS A 51 10.82 -2.57 11.17
C HIS A 51 10.04 -1.87 12.28
N GLU A 52 10.46 -2.08 13.52
CA GLU A 52 9.99 -1.32 14.66
C GLU A 52 10.29 0.18 14.50
N ASN A 53 9.57 1.02 15.24
CA ASN A 53 9.77 2.48 15.26
C ASN A 53 9.61 3.16 13.90
N ARG A 54 8.72 2.62 13.05
CA ARG A 54 8.42 3.17 11.72
C ARG A 54 9.63 3.23 10.78
N ARG A 55 10.62 2.39 11.01
CA ARG A 55 11.76 2.23 10.10
C ARG A 55 11.40 1.25 9.01
N VAL A 56 11.94 1.48 7.82
CA VAL A 56 11.70 0.63 6.66
C VAL A 56 12.97 0.36 5.87
N THR A 57 12.96 -0.74 5.14
CA THR A 57 13.97 -1.06 4.11
C THR A 57 13.24 -1.41 2.83
N TRP A 58 13.44 -0.62 1.79
CA TRP A 58 12.84 -0.81 0.48
C TRP A 58 13.82 -1.46 -0.50
N SER A 59 13.31 -2.31 -1.36
CA SER A 59 14.05 -2.82 -2.52
C SER A 59 13.16 -2.94 -3.75
N PHE A 60 13.68 -2.56 -4.92
CA PHE A 60 13.07 -2.92 -6.19
C PHE A 60 13.38 -4.38 -6.60
N LEU A 61 13.86 -5.19 -5.66
CA LEU A 61 14.22 -6.61 -5.86
C LEU A 61 15.36 -6.80 -6.87
N ASP A 62 16.25 -5.85 -6.91
CA ASP A 62 17.44 -5.79 -7.77
C ASP A 62 18.74 -6.02 -6.99
N GLY A 63 18.63 -6.37 -5.71
CA GLY A 63 19.77 -6.55 -4.81
C GLY A 63 20.20 -5.28 -4.09
N GLU A 64 19.66 -4.13 -4.46
CA GLU A 64 19.90 -2.85 -3.77
C GLU A 64 18.77 -2.55 -2.80
N CYS A 65 19.14 -2.09 -1.61
CA CYS A 65 18.20 -1.71 -0.57
C CYS A 65 18.39 -0.25 -0.18
N LYS A 66 17.29 0.37 0.21
CA LYS A 66 17.23 1.76 0.65
C LYS A 66 16.59 1.81 2.03
N GLU A 67 17.33 2.38 2.97
CA GLU A 67 16.83 2.60 4.31
C GLU A 67 15.97 3.85 4.37
N GLY A 68 14.95 3.82 5.19
CA GLY A 68 14.06 4.95 5.36
C GLY A 68 13.20 4.86 6.61
N TYR A 69 12.22 5.72 6.65
CA TYR A 69 11.19 5.75 7.70
C TYR A 69 9.88 6.25 7.11
N TRP A 70 8.80 5.99 7.82
CA TRP A 70 7.50 6.52 7.44
C TRP A 70 6.88 7.34 8.59
N TYR A 71 6.02 8.24 8.20
CA TYR A 71 5.20 9.03 9.12
C TYR A 71 3.80 9.21 8.51
N ALA A 72 2.85 9.58 9.36
CA ALA A 72 1.49 9.85 8.89
C ALA A 72 1.24 11.36 8.76
N GLU A 73 0.58 11.74 7.68
CA GLU A 73 0.09 13.09 7.45
C GLU A 73 -1.37 13.00 6.98
N ALA A 74 -2.32 13.38 7.84
CA ALA A 74 -3.75 13.16 7.62
C ALA A 74 -4.01 11.65 7.33
N ALA A 75 -4.69 11.32 6.24
CA ALA A 75 -4.95 9.94 5.82
C ALA A 75 -3.84 9.35 4.95
N LYS A 76 -2.66 9.98 4.88
CA LYS A 76 -1.54 9.55 4.05
C LYS A 76 -0.44 8.95 4.91
N ILE A 77 0.21 7.94 4.35
CA ILE A 77 1.46 7.38 4.88
C ILE A 77 2.58 7.83 3.96
N CYS A 78 3.53 8.57 4.52
CA CYS A 78 4.61 9.19 3.78
C CYS A 78 5.95 8.52 4.09
N PHE A 79 6.67 8.11 3.07
CA PHE A 79 7.97 7.44 3.18
C PHE A 79 9.08 8.38 2.76
N VAL A 80 10.14 8.42 3.57
CA VAL A 80 11.37 9.14 3.26
C VAL A 80 12.52 8.16 3.22
N TYR A 81 13.22 8.11 2.09
CA TYR A 81 14.36 7.21 1.91
C TYR A 81 15.67 7.98 1.85
N GLU A 82 16.76 7.30 2.20
CA GLU A 82 18.11 7.90 2.30
C GLU A 82 18.62 8.51 0.99
N ASP A 83 18.15 8.03 -0.15
CA ASP A 83 18.58 8.48 -1.48
C ASP A 83 17.74 9.62 -2.06
N ARG A 84 16.66 10.01 -1.36
CA ARG A 84 15.81 11.11 -1.84
C ARG A 84 15.15 11.86 -0.68
N PRO A 85 15.27 13.19 -0.66
CA PRO A 85 14.73 14.00 0.43
C PRO A 85 13.21 14.18 0.37
N GLU A 86 12.60 13.98 -0.79
CA GLU A 86 11.17 14.22 -0.99
C GLU A 86 10.35 13.05 -0.47
N PRO A 87 9.37 13.30 0.42
CA PRO A 87 8.47 12.25 0.88
C PRO A 87 7.62 11.69 -0.26
N GLN A 88 7.45 10.38 -0.25
CA GLN A 88 6.52 9.68 -1.12
C GLN A 88 5.30 9.28 -0.30
N CYS A 89 4.17 9.91 -0.56
CA CYS A 89 2.96 9.73 0.23
C CYS A 89 1.93 8.87 -0.51
N TRP A 90 1.35 7.94 0.23
CA TRP A 90 0.39 6.96 -0.25
C TRP A 90 -0.83 6.92 0.66
N THR A 91 -1.97 6.63 0.10
CA THR A 91 -3.10 6.12 0.87
C THR A 91 -3.12 4.60 0.80
N PHE A 92 -3.43 3.95 1.91
CA PHE A 92 -3.53 2.49 1.98
C PHE A 92 -4.94 2.08 2.34
N GLU A 93 -5.45 1.08 1.65
CA GLU A 93 -6.74 0.45 1.94
C GLU A 93 -6.55 -1.04 2.15
N GLN A 94 -7.22 -1.58 3.15
CA GLN A 94 -7.24 -3.03 3.36
C GLN A 94 -8.35 -3.64 2.51
N THR A 95 -7.97 -4.59 1.66
CA THR A 95 -8.90 -5.36 0.82
C THR A 95 -8.97 -6.80 1.30
N GLY A 96 -9.83 -7.61 0.71
CA GLY A 96 -9.88 -9.05 0.98
C GLY A 96 -8.60 -9.81 0.59
N ASN A 97 -7.75 -9.21 -0.24
CA ASN A 97 -6.51 -9.81 -0.76
C ASN A 97 -5.23 -9.11 -0.25
N GLY A 98 -5.32 -8.30 0.78
CA GLY A 98 -4.22 -7.53 1.33
C GLY A 98 -4.35 -6.04 1.07
N LEU A 99 -3.24 -5.31 1.05
CA LEU A 99 -3.25 -3.86 0.89
C LEU A 99 -3.35 -3.42 -0.57
N ARG A 100 -4.06 -2.31 -0.78
CA ARG A 100 -3.98 -1.50 -1.98
C ARG A 100 -3.37 -0.15 -1.60
N ALA A 101 -2.29 0.23 -2.26
CA ALA A 101 -1.60 1.49 -2.07
C ALA A 101 -1.84 2.40 -3.28
N THR A 102 -2.26 3.64 -3.03
CA THR A 102 -2.46 4.63 -4.08
C THR A 102 -1.51 5.80 -3.88
N PHE A 103 -0.66 6.07 -4.87
CA PHE A 103 0.31 7.16 -4.82
C PHE A 103 -0.37 8.51 -4.93
N THR A 104 -0.08 9.43 -4.03
CA THR A 104 -0.79 10.71 -3.95
C THR A 104 0.01 11.91 -4.48
N ASN A 105 1.30 11.73 -4.77
CA ASN A 105 2.16 12.81 -5.27
C ASN A 105 2.05 13.04 -6.79
N ASP A 106 1.34 12.18 -7.50
CA ASP A 106 1.23 12.22 -8.96
C ASP A 106 -0.25 12.35 -9.37
N PRO A 107 -0.60 13.29 -10.30
CA PRO A 107 -1.95 13.38 -10.85
C PRO A 107 -2.39 12.14 -11.64
N ASN A 108 -1.45 11.31 -12.12
CA ASN A 108 -1.70 10.02 -12.75
C ASN A 108 -1.50 8.89 -11.74
N THR A 109 -2.29 8.86 -10.70
CA THR A 109 -2.18 7.96 -9.55
C THR A 109 -1.73 6.54 -9.89
N THR A 110 -0.52 6.16 -9.40
CA THR A 110 -0.04 4.78 -9.45
C THR A 110 -0.69 4.00 -8.32
N GLU A 111 -1.24 2.84 -8.65
CA GLU A 111 -1.77 1.89 -7.67
C GLU A 111 -0.86 0.66 -7.59
N LEU A 112 -0.54 0.26 -6.37
CA LEU A 112 0.19 -0.96 -6.08
C LEU A 112 -0.68 -1.86 -5.21
N TYR A 113 -0.53 -3.16 -5.39
CA TYR A 113 -1.26 -4.18 -4.64
C TYR A 113 -0.28 -5.08 -3.90
N GLU A 114 -0.61 -5.43 -2.67
CA GLU A 114 0.14 -6.46 -1.94
C GLU A 114 0.09 -7.77 -2.72
N ALA A 115 1.28 -8.32 -3.01
CA ALA A 115 1.44 -9.55 -3.75
C ALA A 115 1.86 -10.68 -2.80
N GLN A 116 1.31 -11.89 -3.00
CA GLN A 116 1.60 -13.05 -2.16
C GLN A 116 2.93 -13.73 -2.57
N ASP A 117 3.21 -13.76 -3.85
CA ASP A 117 4.42 -14.34 -4.40
C ASP A 117 4.81 -13.59 -5.67
N VAL A 118 6.02 -13.08 -5.70
CA VAL A 118 6.56 -12.35 -6.85
C VAL A 118 7.71 -13.08 -7.51
N GLY A 119 8.06 -14.31 -7.02
CA GLY A 119 9.15 -15.12 -7.56
C GLY A 119 10.54 -14.52 -7.40
N ARG A 120 10.71 -13.54 -6.52
CA ARG A 120 11.98 -12.87 -6.25
C ARG A 120 12.25 -12.80 -4.76
N GLU A 121 13.51 -13.05 -4.38
CA GLU A 121 13.95 -12.89 -3.00
C GLU A 121 14.25 -11.42 -2.67
N PHE A 122 13.94 -11.05 -1.44
CA PHE A 122 14.40 -9.79 -0.88
C PHE A 122 15.82 -9.95 -0.38
N VAL A 123 16.79 -9.53 -1.17
CA VAL A 123 18.22 -9.61 -0.85
C VAL A 123 18.83 -8.22 -0.92
N CYS A 124 19.57 -7.84 0.12
CA CYS A 124 20.37 -6.63 0.13
C CYS A 124 21.83 -7.00 0.00
N TYR A 125 22.44 -6.65 -1.12
CA TYR A 125 23.89 -6.75 -1.25
C TYR A 125 24.51 -5.54 -0.53
N GLY A 126 25.45 -5.84 0.37
CA GLY A 126 26.21 -4.81 1.07
C GLY A 126 26.99 -3.91 0.10
N PRO A 127 27.58 -2.82 0.60
CA PRO A 127 28.38 -1.95 -0.23
C PRO A 127 29.48 -2.76 -0.92
N LYS A 128 29.67 -2.51 -2.22
CA LYS A 128 30.77 -3.13 -2.97
C LYS A 128 32.08 -2.64 -2.37
N VAL A 129 32.68 -3.48 -1.54
CA VAL A 129 34.03 -3.21 -1.01
C VAL A 129 35.00 -3.63 -2.12
N GLY A 130 35.64 -2.65 -2.72
CA GLY A 130 36.79 -2.91 -3.56
C GLY A 130 37.93 -3.47 -2.72
N VAL A 131 38.48 -4.56 -3.12
CA VAL A 131 39.73 -5.09 -2.57
C VAL A 131 40.89 -4.58 -3.40
#